data_0e86a48cdd2e93b2b3a78289cfd00bfe
#
_entry.id   0e86a48cdd2e93b2b3a78289cfd00bfe
#
_cell.length_a   1.000
_cell.length_b   1.000
_cell.length_c   1.000
_cell.angle_alpha   90.00
_cell.angle_beta   90.00
_cell.angle_gamma   90.00
#
_symmetry.space_group_name_H-M   'P 1'
#
loop_
_entity.id
_entity.type
_entity.pdbx_description
1 polymer ?
#
loop_
_entity_poly.entity_id
_entity_poly.type
_entity_poly.pdbx_seq_one_letter_code
_entity_poly.pdbx_strand_id
1 'polypeptide(L)' 'MKKELKEIQITDYGYSGEGVGRIDGKVCFVNNALKNEKLLVSIIKENLSYMKGEIVQILQNSPDREKPP' A
#
# COMPACT_ATOMS: atom_id res chain seq x y z
N MET A 1 -14.56 -14.00 -9.95
CA MET A 1 -14.44 -12.56 -9.92
C MET A 1 -13.02 -12.11 -9.85
N LYS A 2 -12.73 -11.05 -10.57
CA LYS A 2 -11.38 -10.56 -10.61
C LYS A 2 -11.15 -9.53 -9.53
N LYS A 3 -10.04 -9.65 -8.86
CA LYS A 3 -9.62 -8.61 -7.94
C LYS A 3 -8.90 -7.54 -8.73
N GLU A 4 -9.14 -6.32 -8.33
CA GLU A 4 -8.49 -5.19 -8.97
C GLU A 4 -7.13 -4.97 -8.34
N LEU A 5 -6.10 -4.97 -9.16
CA LEU A 5 -4.74 -4.73 -8.68
C LEU A 5 -4.33 -3.33 -9.05
N LYS A 6 -3.72 -2.64 -8.11
CA LYS A 6 -3.29 -1.27 -8.31
C LYS A 6 -1.88 -1.10 -7.80
N GLU A 7 -1.16 -0.24 -8.47
CA GLU A 7 0.18 0.14 -8.04
C GLU A 7 0.08 1.32 -7.10
N ILE A 8 0.79 1.25 -5.99
CA ILE A 8 0.73 2.31 -5.01
C ILE A 8 2.11 2.56 -4.43
N GLN A 9 2.40 3.81 -4.15
CA GLN A 9 3.60 4.18 -3.42
C GLN A 9 3.20 4.63 -2.03
N ILE A 10 3.84 4.04 -1.02
CA ILE A 10 3.53 4.36 0.37
C ILE A 10 4.31 5.62 0.75
N THR A 11 3.60 6.62 1.20
CA THR A 11 4.20 7.91 1.53
C THR A 11 4.12 8.25 3.00
N ASP A 12 3.31 7.51 3.75
CA ASP A 12 3.12 7.85 5.15
C ASP A 12 2.63 6.62 5.90
N TYR A 13 2.40 6.78 7.20
CA TYR A 13 1.83 5.74 8.04
C TYR A 13 0.51 6.21 8.61
N GLY A 14 -0.43 5.27 8.76
CA GLY A 14 -1.70 5.56 9.36
C GLY A 14 -1.67 5.38 10.87
N TYR A 15 -2.83 5.50 11.45
CA TYR A 15 -3.01 5.44 12.90
C TYR A 15 -2.52 4.14 13.51
N SER A 16 -2.79 3.04 12.84
CA SER A 16 -2.44 1.73 13.35
C SER A 16 -1.12 1.22 12.78
N GLY A 17 -0.35 2.09 12.15
CA GLY A 17 0.92 1.70 11.58
C GLY A 17 0.83 1.13 10.18
N GLU A 18 -0.34 1.15 9.59
CA GLU A 18 -0.47 0.68 8.21
C GLU A 18 0.12 1.72 7.25
N GLY A 19 0.61 1.25 6.12
CA GLY A 19 1.12 2.16 5.11
C GLY A 19 0.00 2.93 4.45
N VAL A 20 0.29 4.17 4.11
CA VAL A 20 -0.69 5.05 3.47
C VAL A 20 -0.12 5.55 2.16
N GLY A 21 -0.89 5.38 1.10
CA GLY A 21 -0.56 5.92 -0.20
C GLY A 21 -1.81 6.45 -0.84
N ARG A 22 -1.68 6.83 -2.10
CA ARG A 22 -2.82 7.35 -2.83
C ARG A 22 -2.96 6.68 -4.17
N ILE A 23 -4.22 6.41 -4.52
CA ILE A 23 -4.56 5.86 -5.81
C ILE A 23 -5.68 6.73 -6.36
N ASP A 24 -5.43 7.37 -7.50
CA ASP A 24 -6.42 8.23 -8.17
C ASP A 24 -6.99 9.28 -7.22
N GLY A 25 -6.13 9.83 -6.38
CA GLY A 25 -6.54 10.90 -5.48
C GLY A 25 -7.19 10.43 -4.20
N LYS A 26 -7.40 9.14 -4.04
CA LYS A 26 -7.96 8.59 -2.81
C LYS A 26 -6.87 7.99 -1.94
N VAL A 27 -7.06 8.12 -0.65
CA VAL A 27 -6.16 7.50 0.32
C VAL A 27 -6.38 5.99 0.30
N CYS A 28 -5.28 5.25 0.32
CA CYS A 28 -5.34 3.81 0.38
C CYS A 28 -4.48 3.33 1.54
N PHE A 29 -5.06 2.50 2.40
CA PHE A 29 -4.37 1.93 3.54
C PHE A 29 -3.94 0.52 3.21
N VAL A 30 -2.68 0.21 3.50
CA VAL A 30 -2.12 -1.10 3.18
C VAL A 30 -1.41 -1.63 4.42
N ASN A 31 -1.86 -2.77 4.91
CA ASN A 31 -1.23 -3.40 6.07
C ASN A 31 0.15 -3.92 5.71
N ASN A 32 1.07 -3.82 6.66
CA ASN A 32 2.43 -4.35 6.53
C ASN A 32 3.26 -3.67 5.46
N ALA A 33 2.86 -2.49 5.05
CA ALA A 33 3.61 -1.71 4.09
C ALA A 33 4.52 -0.73 4.81
N LEU A 34 5.68 -0.48 4.22
CA LEU A 34 6.63 0.48 4.78
C LEU A 34 6.67 1.72 3.91
N LYS A 35 6.98 2.83 4.56
CA LYS A 35 7.11 4.10 3.88
C LYS A 35 8.17 4.00 2.80
N ASN A 36 7.90 4.64 1.67
CA ASN A 36 8.79 4.66 0.50
C ASN A 36 8.82 3.36 -0.28
N GLU A 37 7.92 2.44 0.01
CA GLU A 37 7.78 1.24 -0.80
C GLU A 37 6.82 1.48 -1.95
N LYS A 38 7.09 0.78 -3.04
CA LYS A 38 6.17 0.73 -4.15
C LYS A 38 5.60 -0.67 -4.22
N LEU A 39 4.28 -0.77 -4.23
CA LEU A 39 3.63 -2.05 -4.05
C LEU A 39 2.57 -2.26 -5.12
N LEU A 40 2.34 -3.52 -5.42
CA LEU A 40 1.15 -3.93 -6.14
C LEU A 40 0.17 -4.47 -5.11
N VAL A 41 -1.00 -3.87 -5.05
CA VAL A 41 -1.98 -4.23 -4.03
C VAL A 41 -3.28 -4.67 -4.66
N SER A 42 -3.98 -5.53 -3.95
CA SER A 42 -5.33 -5.94 -4.30
C SER A 42 -6.30 -5.11 -3.47
N ILE A 43 -7.22 -4.44 -4.13
CA ILE A 43 -8.19 -3.60 -3.42
C ILE A 43 -9.23 -4.50 -2.78
N ILE A 44 -9.26 -4.50 -1.45
CA ILE A 44 -10.18 -5.36 -0.72
C ILE A 44 -11.38 -4.60 -0.20
N LYS A 45 -11.29 -3.27 -0.17
CA LYS A 45 -12.40 -2.45 0.26
C LYS A 45 -12.26 -1.07 -0.35
N GLU A 46 -13.36 -0.52 -0.78
CA GLU A 46 -13.33 0.82 -1.37
C GLU A 46 -14.55 1.59 -0.90
N ASN A 47 -14.29 2.76 -0.34
CA ASN A 47 -15.32 3.72 0.06
C ASN A 47 -15.16 4.99 -0.76
N LEU A 48 -16.09 5.92 -0.55
CA LEU A 48 -15.97 7.21 -1.21
C LEU A 48 -14.75 8.00 -0.75
N SER A 49 -14.34 7.76 0.49
CA SER A 49 -13.25 8.53 1.10
C SER A 49 -11.91 7.83 1.04
N TYR A 50 -11.90 6.51 1.05
CA TYR A 50 -10.64 5.78 1.12
C TYR A 50 -10.80 4.38 0.57
N MET A 51 -9.65 3.73 0.41
CA MET A 51 -9.60 2.33 -0.01
C MET A 51 -8.72 1.56 0.95
N LYS A 52 -8.90 0.25 0.96
CA LYS A 52 -7.98 -0.64 1.66
C LYS A 52 -7.45 -1.65 0.68
N GLY A 53 -6.16 -1.91 0.79
CA GLY A 53 -5.52 -2.85 -0.11
C GLY A 53 -4.67 -3.84 0.65
N GLU A 54 -4.37 -4.93 -0.03
CA GLU A 54 -3.53 -6.00 0.49
C GLU A 54 -2.33 -6.15 -0.42
N ILE A 55 -1.15 -6.34 0.15
CA ILE A 55 0.06 -6.46 -0.65
C ILE A 55 0.00 -7.75 -1.45
N VAL A 56 0.12 -7.63 -2.75
CA VAL A 56 0.25 -8.77 -3.63
C VAL A 56 1.73 -8.98 -3.97
N GLN A 57 2.42 -7.88 -4.24
CA GLN A 57 3.81 -7.94 -4.63
C GLN A 57 4.49 -6.64 -4.24
N ILE A 58 5.71 -6.72 -3.78
CA ILE A 58 6.51 -5.55 -3.49
C ILE A 58 7.33 -5.26 -4.73
N LEU A 59 7.06 -4.09 -5.34
CA LEU A 59 7.73 -3.69 -6.57
C LEU A 59 9.06 -3.01 -6.28
N GLN A 60 9.10 -2.28 -5.17
CA GLN A 60 10.32 -1.61 -4.77
C GLN A 60 10.36 -1.60 -3.26
N ASN A 61 11.41 -2.16 -2.68
CA ASN A 61 11.54 -2.23 -1.24
C ASN A 61 11.95 -0.90 -0.65
N SER A 62 11.42 -0.63 0.54
CA SER A 62 11.90 0.47 1.34
C SER A 62 13.32 0.17 1.83
N PRO A 63 14.16 1.19 2.00
CA PRO A 63 15.46 0.96 2.62
C PRO A 63 15.35 0.34 4.01
N ASP A 64 14.25 0.60 4.70
CA ASP A 64 14.06 0.05 6.04
C ASP A 64 13.77 -1.44 6.02
N ARG A 65 13.21 -1.94 4.92
CA ARG A 65 12.90 -3.36 4.83
C ARG A 65 14.11 -4.17 4.45
N GLU A 66 14.96 -3.59 3.67
CA GLU A 66 16.13 -4.28 3.19
C GLU A 66 17.19 -4.30 4.25
N LYS A 67 17.67 -5.49 4.57
CA LYS A 67 18.66 -5.64 5.60
C LYS A 67 19.89 -6.27 5.06
N PRO A 68 21.02 -5.62 5.17
CA PRO A 68 22.26 -6.27 4.78
C PRO A 68 22.54 -7.43 5.73
N PRO A 69 23.11 -8.45 5.22
CA PRO A 69 23.44 -9.62 6.04
C PRO A 69 24.49 -9.33 7.08
#